data_91dc89df121035da5e4486355c794d13
#
_entry.id   91dc89df121035da5e4486355c794d13
#
_cell.length_a   1.000
_cell.length_b   1.000
_cell.length_c   1.000
_cell.angle_alpha   90.00
_cell.angle_beta   90.00
_cell.angle_gamma   90.00
#
_symmetry.space_group_name_H-M   'P 1'
#
loop_
_entity.id
_entity.type
_entity.pdbx_description
1 polymer ?
#
loop_
_entity_poly.entity_id
_entity_poly.type
_entity_poly.pdbx_seq_one_letter_code
_entity_poly.pdbx_strand_id
1 'polypeptide(L)'
;MSIILGINETSHDASVSLIKDGEILFAGHAERYSKQKNDWYVNSDLVQDALSYGVPDHIAYYEKPLLKASRLFIRGGAGDWKPKFEMPGVPRKSFKHHYSHACAGYYTSPFYDAVIVVLDAIGEYNTSTIWVGEGERIKLKYKENYPVSFGLFYSAFTKLIGLMPNQEEYIMMGMAAYGDWTRYYKEINEYFPSINKQSYSFHKGITDWNIPMSEQDRFDIAAAVQVVYEQRLNDFMRMAKSITGKSNLVFMGGCALNSSANTLLWKIFKDIWIMPN
;
A
#
# COMPACT_ATOMS: atom_id res chain seq x y z
N MET A 1 -17.80 -26.28 -4.31
CA MET A 1 -16.76 -25.88 -3.34
C MET A 1 -15.52 -25.52 -4.14
N SER A 2 -14.96 -24.35 -3.93
CA SER A 2 -13.79 -23.89 -4.70
C SER A 2 -12.67 -23.50 -3.75
N ILE A 3 -11.45 -24.00 -4.01
CA ILE A 3 -10.25 -23.68 -3.25
C ILE A 3 -9.39 -22.77 -4.12
N ILE A 4 -9.03 -21.59 -3.60
CA ILE A 4 -8.28 -20.57 -4.33
C ILE A 4 -6.95 -20.34 -3.59
N LEU A 5 -5.85 -20.44 -4.34
CA LEU A 5 -4.51 -20.06 -3.86
C LEU A 5 -4.22 -18.62 -4.29
N GLY A 6 -4.10 -17.72 -3.30
CA GLY A 6 -3.66 -16.35 -3.51
C GLY A 6 -2.15 -16.27 -3.51
N ILE A 7 -1.56 -15.60 -4.50
CA ILE A 7 -0.09 -15.43 -4.63
C ILE A 7 0.26 -13.95 -4.76
N ASN A 8 1.16 -13.49 -3.92
CA ASN A 8 1.90 -12.23 -4.02
C ASN A 8 3.40 -12.53 -4.14
N GLU A 9 4.06 -12.05 -5.20
CA GLU A 9 5.50 -12.20 -5.42
C GLU A 9 6.03 -11.14 -6.41
N THR A 10 7.34 -11.12 -6.63
CA THR A 10 8.02 -10.15 -7.51
C THR A 10 7.94 -8.69 -7.02
N SER A 11 7.64 -8.52 -5.75
CA SER A 11 7.66 -7.29 -4.98
C SER A 11 8.20 -7.62 -3.59
N HIS A 12 8.27 -6.65 -2.67
CA HIS A 12 8.57 -6.96 -1.26
C HIS A 12 7.43 -7.83 -0.64
N ASP A 13 7.76 -8.59 0.40
CA ASP A 13 6.82 -9.35 1.22
C ASP A 13 5.99 -10.39 0.44
N ALA A 14 6.68 -11.25 -0.30
CA ALA A 14 6.02 -12.36 -0.99
C ALA A 14 5.18 -13.21 0.00
N SER A 15 3.98 -13.57 -0.41
CA SER A 15 3.02 -14.22 0.47
C SER A 15 2.08 -15.17 -0.27
N VAL A 16 1.56 -16.13 0.49
CA VAL A 16 0.59 -17.12 0.01
C VAL A 16 -0.62 -17.13 0.94
N SER A 17 -1.81 -17.24 0.36
CA SER A 17 -3.04 -17.51 1.10
C SER A 17 -3.83 -18.64 0.45
N LEU A 18 -4.52 -19.46 1.23
CA LEU A 18 -5.44 -20.48 0.75
C LEU A 18 -6.83 -20.18 1.29
N ILE A 19 -7.80 -20.08 0.40
CA ILE A 19 -9.19 -19.74 0.73
C ILE A 19 -10.10 -20.83 0.18
N LYS A 20 -11.02 -21.32 1.00
CA LYS A 20 -12.06 -22.27 0.62
C LYS A 20 -13.43 -21.71 0.93
N ASP A 21 -14.27 -21.54 -0.09
CA ASP A 21 -15.66 -21.06 0.04
C ASP A 21 -15.83 -19.82 0.94
N GLY A 22 -14.83 -18.90 0.90
CA GLY A 22 -14.82 -17.66 1.69
C GLY A 22 -14.11 -17.75 3.04
N GLU A 23 -13.69 -18.95 3.47
CA GLU A 23 -12.92 -19.16 4.69
C GLU A 23 -11.42 -19.16 4.39
N ILE A 24 -10.63 -18.40 5.16
CA ILE A 24 -9.18 -18.38 5.07
C ILE A 24 -8.64 -19.59 5.82
N LEU A 25 -8.11 -20.57 5.08
CA LEU A 25 -7.51 -21.78 5.67
C LEU A 25 -6.04 -21.57 6.02
N PHE A 26 -5.34 -20.72 5.25
CA PHE A 26 -3.92 -20.42 5.42
C PHE A 26 -3.61 -19.00 4.94
N ALA A 27 -2.70 -18.32 5.65
CA ALA A 27 -2.06 -17.08 5.19
C ALA A 27 -0.64 -17.00 5.77
N GLY A 28 0.36 -16.78 4.93
CA GLY A 28 1.76 -16.74 5.35
C GLY A 28 2.64 -15.91 4.45
N HIS A 29 3.70 -15.31 5.05
CA HIS A 29 4.74 -14.57 4.36
C HIS A 29 5.96 -15.44 4.11
N ALA A 30 6.61 -15.26 2.94
CA ALA A 30 7.81 -15.99 2.57
C ALA A 30 8.97 -15.79 3.56
N GLU A 31 9.11 -14.58 4.12
CA GLU A 31 10.15 -14.26 5.11
C GLU A 31 10.10 -15.12 6.39
N ARG A 32 8.94 -15.65 6.75
CA ARG A 32 8.79 -16.53 7.92
C ARG A 32 9.49 -17.88 7.72
N TYR A 33 9.59 -18.30 6.48
CA TYR A 33 10.24 -19.56 6.05
C TYR A 33 11.68 -19.34 5.64
N SER A 34 11.96 -18.36 4.77
CA SER A 34 13.31 -18.05 4.25
C SER A 34 14.22 -17.35 5.25
N LYS A 35 13.65 -16.70 6.30
CA LYS A 35 14.35 -15.80 7.24
C LYS A 35 15.01 -14.59 6.57
N GLN A 36 14.60 -14.27 5.34
CA GLN A 36 15.02 -13.07 4.62
C GLN A 36 13.92 -12.02 4.72
N LYS A 37 14.23 -10.87 5.32
CA LYS A 37 13.29 -9.76 5.42
C LYS A 37 12.94 -9.23 4.02
N ASN A 38 11.67 -8.93 3.79
CA ASN A 38 11.14 -8.46 2.51
C ASN A 38 11.42 -9.43 1.34
N ASP A 39 11.36 -10.75 1.57
CA ASP A 39 11.57 -11.74 0.52
C ASP A 39 10.63 -11.50 -0.67
N TRP A 40 11.19 -11.55 -1.88
CA TRP A 40 10.49 -11.22 -3.12
C TRP A 40 9.76 -12.40 -3.75
N TYR A 41 10.06 -13.61 -3.31
CA TYR A 41 9.58 -14.83 -3.95
C TYR A 41 8.96 -15.79 -2.96
N VAL A 42 7.91 -16.45 -3.39
CA VAL A 42 7.36 -17.56 -2.63
C VAL A 42 8.36 -18.73 -2.64
N ASN A 43 8.56 -19.37 -1.50
CA ASN A 43 9.41 -20.54 -1.37
C ASN A 43 8.61 -21.83 -1.25
N SER A 44 9.27 -22.97 -1.46
CA SER A 44 8.63 -24.28 -1.47
C SER A 44 7.95 -24.63 -0.15
N ASP A 45 8.58 -24.29 0.98
CA ASP A 45 8.08 -24.67 2.31
C ASP A 45 6.78 -23.93 2.63
N LEU A 46 6.73 -22.62 2.32
CA LEU A 46 5.51 -21.80 2.43
C LEU A 46 4.36 -22.38 1.58
N VAL A 47 4.67 -22.78 0.34
CA VAL A 47 3.67 -23.36 -0.56
C VAL A 47 3.21 -24.73 -0.06
N GLN A 48 4.11 -25.60 0.36
CA GLN A 48 3.77 -26.93 0.88
C GLN A 48 2.90 -26.83 2.13
N ASP A 49 3.20 -25.89 3.04
CA ASP A 49 2.39 -25.64 4.22
C ASP A 49 0.98 -25.20 3.83
N ALA A 50 0.83 -24.24 2.91
CA ALA A 50 -0.47 -23.84 2.39
C ALA A 50 -1.24 -25.01 1.76
N LEU A 51 -0.58 -25.84 0.95
CA LEU A 51 -1.20 -26.99 0.27
C LEU A 51 -1.57 -28.13 1.23
N SER A 52 -1.03 -28.18 2.44
CA SER A 52 -1.44 -29.15 3.46
C SER A 52 -2.91 -28.96 3.88
N TYR A 53 -3.48 -27.79 3.68
CA TYR A 53 -4.89 -27.48 3.95
C TYR A 53 -5.84 -27.75 2.77
N GLY A 54 -5.31 -28.03 1.58
CA GLY A 54 -6.11 -28.40 0.42
C GLY A 54 -5.44 -28.12 -0.92
N VAL A 55 -5.93 -28.77 -1.96
CA VAL A 55 -5.44 -28.60 -3.34
C VAL A 55 -6.25 -27.51 -4.03
N PRO A 56 -5.65 -26.45 -4.57
CA PRO A 56 -6.38 -25.36 -5.18
C PRO A 56 -6.93 -25.72 -6.58
N ASP A 57 -8.13 -25.23 -6.87
CA ASP A 57 -8.75 -25.29 -8.19
C ASP A 57 -8.29 -24.12 -9.09
N HIS A 58 -7.91 -22.99 -8.45
CA HIS A 58 -7.51 -21.76 -9.11
C HIS A 58 -6.40 -21.02 -8.37
N ILE A 59 -5.60 -20.26 -9.11
CA ILE A 59 -4.62 -19.32 -8.58
C ILE A 59 -5.11 -17.88 -8.82
N ALA A 60 -5.19 -17.09 -7.75
CA ALA A 60 -5.39 -15.64 -7.79
C ALA A 60 -4.06 -14.92 -7.65
N TYR A 61 -3.63 -14.17 -8.68
CA TYR A 61 -2.39 -13.40 -8.66
C TYR A 61 -2.69 -11.91 -8.42
N TYR A 62 -1.97 -11.29 -7.51
CA TYR A 62 -2.30 -10.00 -6.90
C TYR A 62 -2.19 -8.78 -7.82
N GLU A 63 -1.42 -8.86 -8.92
CA GLU A 63 -1.24 -7.74 -9.86
C GLU A 63 -1.33 -8.19 -11.33
N LYS A 64 -1.35 -7.22 -12.26
CA LYS A 64 -1.31 -7.46 -13.71
C LYS A 64 0.13 -7.40 -14.23
N PRO A 65 0.82 -8.54 -14.46
CA PRO A 65 2.24 -8.57 -14.83
C PRO A 65 2.58 -7.73 -16.07
N LEU A 66 1.74 -7.78 -17.12
CA LEU A 66 1.97 -7.01 -18.34
C LEU A 66 1.84 -5.50 -18.13
N LEU A 67 0.95 -5.04 -17.24
CA LEU A 67 0.85 -3.61 -16.90
C LEU A 67 2.06 -3.16 -16.08
N LYS A 68 2.55 -4.00 -15.15
CA LYS A 68 3.79 -3.75 -14.43
C LYS A 68 4.98 -3.66 -15.40
N ALA A 69 5.09 -4.62 -16.33
CA ALA A 69 6.13 -4.62 -17.35
C ALA A 69 6.11 -3.33 -18.19
N SER A 70 4.94 -2.90 -18.66
CA SER A 70 4.80 -1.67 -19.46
C SER A 70 5.24 -0.43 -18.67
N ARG A 71 4.90 -0.34 -17.38
CA ARG A 71 5.36 0.74 -16.51
C ARG A 71 6.87 0.75 -16.36
N LEU A 72 7.48 -0.40 -16.10
CA LEU A 72 8.93 -0.53 -15.96
C LEU A 72 9.65 -0.13 -17.26
N PHE A 73 9.15 -0.59 -18.40
CA PHE A 73 9.71 -0.24 -19.71
C PHE A 73 9.66 1.28 -20.00
N ILE A 74 8.50 1.92 -19.80
CA ILE A 74 8.33 3.37 -20.02
C ILE A 74 9.29 4.19 -19.15
N ARG A 75 9.67 3.70 -17.98
CA ARG A 75 10.56 4.39 -17.03
C ARG A 75 12.02 4.04 -17.17
N GLY A 76 12.40 3.18 -18.12
CA GLY A 76 13.78 2.70 -18.25
C GLY A 76 14.25 1.90 -17.03
N GLY A 77 13.33 1.36 -16.24
CA GLY A 77 13.64 0.55 -15.06
C GLY A 77 13.80 -0.90 -15.41
N ALA A 78 14.80 -1.55 -14.77
CA ALA A 78 14.90 -3.00 -14.70
C ALA A 78 14.22 -3.48 -13.43
N GLY A 79 13.26 -4.39 -13.54
CA GLY A 79 12.61 -4.99 -12.38
C GLY A 79 11.96 -6.31 -12.77
N ASP A 80 11.79 -7.17 -11.79
CA ASP A 80 11.14 -8.45 -12.02
C ASP A 80 9.61 -8.23 -12.09
N TRP A 81 9.01 -8.67 -13.17
CA TRP A 81 7.59 -8.52 -13.43
C TRP A 81 6.91 -9.85 -13.76
N LYS A 82 7.71 -10.88 -14.14
CA LYS A 82 7.18 -12.19 -14.49
C LYS A 82 6.90 -12.99 -13.23
N PRO A 83 5.69 -13.51 -13.06
CA PRO A 83 5.42 -14.48 -12.00
C PRO A 83 6.40 -15.65 -12.10
N LYS A 84 6.98 -16.02 -10.97
CA LYS A 84 7.90 -17.17 -10.85
C LYS A 84 7.17 -18.43 -10.44
N PHE A 85 6.14 -18.26 -9.59
CA PHE A 85 5.35 -19.38 -9.12
C PHE A 85 4.42 -19.89 -10.22
N GLU A 86 4.50 -21.18 -10.50
CA GLU A 86 3.62 -21.88 -11.42
C GLU A 86 3.18 -23.22 -10.79
N MET A 87 1.92 -23.57 -11.00
CA MET A 87 1.37 -24.86 -10.63
C MET A 87 0.73 -25.49 -11.89
N PRO A 88 1.38 -26.47 -12.52
CA PRO A 88 0.86 -27.11 -13.73
C PRO A 88 -0.55 -27.66 -13.52
N GLY A 89 -1.44 -27.39 -14.47
CA GLY A 89 -2.83 -27.86 -14.44
C GLY A 89 -3.78 -26.98 -13.62
N VAL A 90 -3.30 -25.99 -12.86
CA VAL A 90 -4.15 -25.07 -12.11
C VAL A 90 -4.21 -23.72 -12.81
N PRO A 91 -5.41 -23.27 -13.27
CA PRO A 91 -5.56 -22.02 -14.00
C PRO A 91 -5.28 -20.82 -13.11
N ARG A 92 -4.52 -19.83 -13.64
CA ARG A 92 -4.18 -18.58 -12.96
C ARG A 92 -4.95 -17.39 -13.52
N LYS A 93 -5.51 -16.56 -12.64
CA LYS A 93 -6.12 -15.27 -12.96
C LYS A 93 -5.42 -14.16 -12.22
N SER A 94 -4.96 -13.14 -12.96
CA SER A 94 -4.32 -11.95 -12.41
C SER A 94 -5.33 -10.82 -12.22
N PHE A 95 -5.25 -10.12 -11.09
CA PHE A 95 -6.09 -9.00 -10.73
C PHE A 95 -5.28 -7.70 -10.72
N LYS A 96 -5.94 -6.53 -10.66
CA LYS A 96 -5.24 -5.26 -10.49
C LYS A 96 -4.80 -5.11 -9.05
N HIS A 97 -3.62 -4.56 -8.81
CA HIS A 97 -3.01 -4.38 -7.49
C HIS A 97 -3.96 -3.70 -6.49
N HIS A 98 -4.47 -2.51 -6.80
CA HIS A 98 -5.40 -1.81 -5.91
C HIS A 98 -6.75 -2.53 -5.73
N TYR A 99 -7.18 -3.32 -6.71
CA TYR A 99 -8.37 -4.17 -6.55
C TYR A 99 -8.10 -5.32 -5.58
N SER A 100 -6.91 -5.90 -5.62
CA SER A 100 -6.52 -6.95 -4.68
C SER A 100 -6.48 -6.42 -3.24
N HIS A 101 -5.89 -5.23 -3.01
CA HIS A 101 -5.96 -4.55 -1.72
C HIS A 101 -7.41 -4.28 -1.26
N ALA A 102 -8.24 -3.76 -2.17
CA ALA A 102 -9.64 -3.47 -1.84
C ALA A 102 -10.42 -4.72 -1.45
N CYS A 103 -10.22 -5.84 -2.18
CA CYS A 103 -10.82 -7.12 -1.84
C CYS A 103 -10.33 -7.66 -0.49
N ALA A 104 -9.00 -7.66 -0.29
CA ALA A 104 -8.41 -8.16 0.95
C ALA A 104 -8.96 -7.41 2.16
N GLY A 105 -8.99 -6.08 2.12
CA GLY A 105 -9.51 -5.30 3.23
C GLY A 105 -11.01 -5.43 3.43
N TYR A 106 -11.80 -5.36 2.36
CA TYR A 106 -13.25 -5.35 2.49
C TYR A 106 -13.82 -6.70 2.92
N TYR A 107 -13.42 -7.80 2.28
CA TYR A 107 -13.98 -9.12 2.58
C TYR A 107 -13.46 -9.72 3.90
N THR A 108 -12.42 -9.15 4.49
CA THR A 108 -11.98 -9.50 5.86
C THR A 108 -12.55 -8.57 6.92
N SER A 109 -13.18 -7.44 6.52
CA SER A 109 -13.79 -6.49 7.44
C SER A 109 -15.13 -7.01 7.96
N PRO A 110 -15.60 -6.52 9.12
CA PRO A 110 -16.93 -6.83 9.64
C PRO A 110 -18.06 -6.05 8.94
N PHE A 111 -17.76 -5.25 7.91
CA PHE A 111 -18.72 -4.31 7.35
C PHE A 111 -19.52 -4.90 6.19
N TYR A 112 -20.84 -4.75 6.25
CA TYR A 112 -21.72 -5.03 5.12
C TYR A 112 -21.63 -3.94 4.03
N ASP A 113 -21.39 -2.69 4.45
CA ASP A 113 -21.16 -1.56 3.56
C ASP A 113 -20.05 -0.66 4.10
N ALA A 114 -19.17 -0.19 3.20
CA ALA A 114 -18.05 0.68 3.55
C ALA A 114 -17.57 1.49 2.35
N VAL A 115 -16.91 2.62 2.62
CA VAL A 115 -15.92 3.16 1.69
C VAL A 115 -14.61 2.38 1.87
N ILE A 116 -13.99 2.03 0.76
CA ILE A 116 -12.69 1.36 0.75
C ILE A 116 -11.70 2.32 0.11
N VAL A 117 -10.68 2.71 0.87
CA VAL A 117 -9.59 3.57 0.39
C VAL A 117 -8.32 2.74 0.31
N VAL A 118 -7.68 2.77 -0.85
CA VAL A 118 -6.36 2.16 -1.06
C VAL A 118 -5.38 3.27 -1.41
N LEU A 119 -4.38 3.48 -0.56
CA LEU A 119 -3.26 4.41 -0.79
C LEU A 119 -1.96 3.65 -0.72
N ASP A 120 -1.18 3.74 -1.80
CA ASP A 120 0.07 3.02 -1.94
C ASP A 120 1.15 3.89 -2.59
N ALA A 121 2.38 3.42 -2.61
CA ALA A 121 3.45 4.07 -3.35
C ALA A 121 3.12 4.06 -4.84
N ILE A 122 2.93 2.88 -5.40
CA ILE A 122 2.46 2.70 -6.78
C ILE A 122 2.11 1.22 -7.03
N GLY A 123 0.86 0.94 -7.43
CA GLY A 123 0.48 -0.33 -8.01
C GLY A 123 1.01 -0.47 -9.45
N GLU A 124 0.22 -0.95 -10.41
CA GLU A 124 0.68 -0.90 -11.81
C GLU A 124 0.87 0.56 -12.29
N TYR A 125 -0.16 1.38 -12.11
CA TYR A 125 -0.17 2.83 -12.39
C TYR A 125 -0.89 3.63 -11.32
N ASN A 126 -1.84 3.01 -10.63
CA ASN A 126 -2.63 3.67 -9.60
C ASN A 126 -1.78 3.87 -8.33
N THR A 127 -2.00 5.00 -7.68
CA THR A 127 -1.40 5.38 -6.39
C THR A 127 -2.45 5.58 -5.31
N SER A 128 -3.68 5.95 -5.73
CA SER A 128 -4.81 6.13 -4.84
C SER A 128 -6.10 5.66 -5.51
N THR A 129 -6.93 4.91 -4.80
CA THR A 129 -8.26 4.52 -5.29
C THR A 129 -9.29 4.55 -4.17
N ILE A 130 -10.54 4.88 -4.55
CA ILE A 130 -11.69 4.85 -3.65
C ILE A 130 -12.74 3.92 -4.27
N TRP A 131 -13.22 3.01 -3.48
CA TRP A 131 -14.27 2.06 -3.84
C TRP A 131 -15.43 2.14 -2.87
N VAL A 132 -16.57 1.61 -3.27
CA VAL A 132 -17.71 1.33 -2.39
C VAL A 132 -17.89 -0.17 -2.35
N GLY A 133 -17.91 -0.74 -1.15
CA GLY A 133 -18.33 -2.09 -0.87
C GLY A 133 -19.79 -2.09 -0.40
N GLU A 134 -20.61 -2.98 -0.96
CA GLU A 134 -22.00 -3.22 -0.56
C GLU A 134 -22.31 -4.72 -0.73
N GLY A 135 -22.49 -5.44 0.38
CA GLY A 135 -22.64 -6.88 0.39
C GLY A 135 -21.44 -7.57 -0.25
N GLU A 136 -21.67 -8.34 -1.30
CA GLU A 136 -20.60 -9.07 -2.02
C GLU A 136 -19.98 -8.26 -3.18
N ARG A 137 -20.32 -6.98 -3.34
CA ARG A 137 -19.89 -6.19 -4.49
C ARG A 137 -18.99 -5.04 -4.11
N ILE A 138 -17.94 -4.85 -4.90
CA ILE A 138 -17.03 -3.70 -4.80
C ILE A 138 -17.08 -2.91 -6.09
N LYS A 139 -17.28 -1.59 -6.01
CA LYS A 139 -17.36 -0.70 -7.16
C LYS A 139 -16.38 0.46 -7.04
N LEU A 140 -15.50 0.65 -8.04
CA LEU A 140 -14.58 1.78 -8.14
C LEU A 140 -15.36 3.09 -8.30
N LYS A 141 -14.99 4.11 -7.52
CA LYS A 141 -15.55 5.47 -7.56
C LYS A 141 -14.53 6.52 -8.00
N TYR A 142 -13.28 6.36 -7.60
CA TYR A 142 -12.19 7.29 -7.91
C TYR A 142 -10.89 6.54 -8.08
N LYS A 143 -10.00 7.06 -8.93
CA LYS A 143 -8.62 6.61 -9.06
C LYS A 143 -7.71 7.78 -9.37
N GLU A 144 -6.55 7.78 -8.75
CA GLU A 144 -5.43 8.65 -9.08
C GLU A 144 -4.27 7.78 -9.56
N ASN A 145 -3.50 8.34 -10.47
CA ASN A 145 -2.35 7.68 -11.05
C ASN A 145 -1.07 8.44 -10.68
N TYR A 146 0.04 7.75 -10.80
CA TYR A 146 1.33 8.39 -10.81
C TYR A 146 1.35 9.59 -11.81
N PRO A 147 1.96 10.76 -11.49
CA PRO A 147 2.99 10.94 -10.45
C PRO A 147 2.48 11.30 -9.04
N VAL A 148 1.21 11.63 -8.84
CA VAL A 148 0.68 11.96 -7.52
C VAL A 148 0.64 10.70 -6.66
N SER A 149 1.34 10.69 -5.52
CA SER A 149 1.42 9.51 -4.65
C SER A 149 1.76 9.89 -3.21
N PHE A 150 0.91 9.48 -2.28
CA PHE A 150 1.15 9.59 -0.85
C PHE A 150 2.38 8.78 -0.40
N GLY A 151 2.46 7.52 -0.85
CA GLY A 151 3.55 6.63 -0.48
C GLY A 151 4.90 7.11 -1.03
N LEU A 152 4.97 7.50 -2.31
CA LEU A 152 6.22 8.01 -2.87
C LEU A 152 6.66 9.33 -2.24
N PHE A 153 5.73 10.23 -1.87
CA PHE A 153 6.05 11.43 -1.11
C PHE A 153 6.75 11.06 0.20
N TYR A 154 6.14 10.17 0.98
CA TYR A 154 6.66 9.77 2.27
C TYR A 154 8.03 9.06 2.14
N SER A 155 8.14 8.08 1.23
CA SER A 155 9.38 7.33 0.97
C SER A 155 10.53 8.21 0.46
N ALA A 156 10.22 9.25 -0.33
CA ALA A 156 11.26 10.17 -0.82
C ALA A 156 11.90 10.97 0.31
N PHE A 157 11.11 11.41 1.29
CA PHE A 157 11.64 12.09 2.49
C PHE A 157 12.30 11.11 3.46
N THR A 158 11.80 9.87 3.57
CA THR A 158 12.48 8.78 4.29
C THR A 158 13.92 8.64 3.79
N LYS A 159 14.10 8.58 2.47
CA LYS A 159 15.42 8.54 1.84
C LYS A 159 16.25 9.80 2.09
N LEU A 160 15.62 10.97 2.03
CA LEU A 160 16.30 12.26 2.22
C LEU A 160 16.97 12.36 3.59
N ILE A 161 16.32 11.89 4.65
CA ILE A 161 16.86 11.90 6.01
C ILE A 161 17.80 10.73 6.31
N GLY A 162 18.18 9.94 5.28
CA GLY A 162 19.19 8.88 5.39
C GLY A 162 18.64 7.52 5.83
N LEU A 163 17.31 7.32 5.79
CA LEU A 163 16.66 6.05 6.05
C LEU A 163 16.40 5.29 4.74
N MET A 164 16.13 3.98 4.85
CA MET A 164 15.89 3.11 3.71
C MET A 164 14.42 3.18 3.27
N PRO A 165 14.12 3.69 2.04
CA PRO A 165 12.76 3.76 1.54
C PRO A 165 12.18 2.36 1.30
N ASN A 166 10.87 2.22 1.49
CA ASN A 166 10.08 0.99 1.48
C ASN A 166 10.42 -0.01 2.60
N GLN A 167 11.16 0.42 3.63
CA GLN A 167 11.52 -0.41 4.77
C GLN A 167 11.50 0.34 6.11
N GLU A 168 11.88 1.62 6.13
CA GLU A 168 12.12 2.37 7.36
C GLU A 168 11.22 3.61 7.51
N GLU A 169 10.11 3.68 6.78
CA GLU A 169 9.11 4.73 6.92
C GLU A 169 8.53 4.81 8.35
N TYR A 170 8.42 3.67 9.02
CA TYR A 170 7.97 3.63 10.40
C TYR A 170 8.95 4.29 11.37
N ILE A 171 10.26 4.28 11.07
CA ILE A 171 11.28 4.99 11.85
C ILE A 171 11.08 6.50 11.68
N MET A 172 10.91 6.98 10.43
CA MET A 172 10.62 8.39 10.17
C MET A 172 9.33 8.84 10.87
N MET A 173 8.27 8.02 10.86
CA MET A 173 7.04 8.29 11.60
C MET A 173 7.30 8.46 13.11
N GLY A 174 8.14 7.61 13.71
CA GLY A 174 8.56 7.74 15.11
C GLY A 174 9.40 8.98 15.38
N MET A 175 10.33 9.33 14.48
CA MET A 175 11.18 10.52 14.57
C MET A 175 10.34 11.82 14.56
N ALA A 176 9.22 11.83 13.86
CA ALA A 176 8.34 13.00 13.78
C ALA A 176 7.85 13.50 15.15
N ALA A 177 7.79 12.65 16.17
CA ALA A 177 7.39 13.02 17.53
C ALA A 177 8.44 13.89 18.27
N TYR A 178 9.66 13.96 17.78
CA TYR A 178 10.78 14.66 18.42
C TYR A 178 11.20 15.94 17.69
N GLY A 179 10.57 16.26 16.54
CA GLY A 179 10.92 17.39 15.69
C GLY A 179 9.98 18.58 15.83
N ASP A 180 10.49 19.75 15.47
CA ASP A 180 9.70 20.96 15.26
C ASP A 180 9.24 21.05 13.80
N TRP A 181 7.98 20.67 13.56
CA TRP A 181 7.40 20.67 12.21
C TRP A 181 7.36 22.06 11.56
N THR A 182 7.37 23.15 12.34
CA THR A 182 7.22 24.52 11.81
C THR A 182 8.43 24.96 10.99
N ARG A 183 9.63 24.40 11.27
CA ARG A 183 10.88 24.78 10.59
C ARG A 183 10.89 24.51 9.10
N TYR A 184 10.32 23.39 8.67
CA TYR A 184 10.36 22.94 7.25
C TYR A 184 8.99 22.78 6.62
N TYR A 185 7.92 23.13 7.33
CA TYR A 185 6.55 22.94 6.86
C TYR A 185 6.28 23.63 5.51
N LYS A 186 6.72 24.88 5.38
CA LYS A 186 6.45 25.68 4.18
C LYS A 186 7.06 25.04 2.93
N GLU A 187 8.33 24.68 3.02
CA GLU A 187 9.08 24.05 1.94
C GLU A 187 8.51 22.68 1.57
N ILE A 188 8.23 21.85 2.57
CA ILE A 188 7.70 20.50 2.36
C ILE A 188 6.26 20.54 1.82
N ASN A 189 5.44 21.48 2.27
CA ASN A 189 4.08 21.64 1.76
C ASN A 189 4.05 22.05 0.28
N GLU A 190 5.08 22.72 -0.24
CA GLU A 190 5.20 23.04 -1.67
C GLU A 190 5.38 21.80 -2.56
N TYR A 191 5.95 20.71 -2.03
CA TYR A 191 6.07 19.44 -2.73
C TYR A 191 4.71 18.73 -2.88
N PHE A 192 3.80 18.87 -1.93
CA PHE A 192 2.49 18.24 -1.95
C PHE A 192 1.38 19.23 -1.54
N PRO A 193 1.10 20.25 -2.38
CA PRO A 193 0.18 21.33 -2.02
C PRO A 193 -1.30 20.93 -1.97
N SER A 194 -1.70 19.86 -2.65
CA SER A 194 -3.07 19.32 -2.60
C SER A 194 -3.12 17.84 -2.99
N ILE A 195 -4.22 17.16 -2.67
CA ILE A 195 -4.40 15.71 -2.87
C ILE A 195 -4.26 15.23 -4.33
N ASN A 196 -4.42 16.11 -5.29
CA ASN A 196 -4.33 15.82 -6.73
C ASN A 196 -3.18 16.58 -7.42
N LYS A 197 -2.29 17.19 -6.65
CA LYS A 197 -1.15 17.95 -7.18
C LYS A 197 0.09 17.70 -6.34
N GLN A 198 1.16 17.29 -7.00
CA GLN A 198 2.51 17.27 -6.46
C GLN A 198 3.43 18.06 -7.39
N SER A 199 4.28 18.89 -6.80
CA SER A 199 5.21 19.73 -7.56
C SER A 199 6.44 18.95 -8.03
N TYR A 200 6.58 17.70 -7.57
CA TYR A 200 7.76 16.88 -7.77
C TYR A 200 7.42 15.41 -8.04
N SER A 201 8.23 14.76 -8.87
CA SER A 201 8.10 13.31 -9.09
C SER A 201 9.02 12.53 -8.15
N PHE A 202 8.47 12.01 -7.08
CA PHE A 202 9.21 11.41 -5.97
C PHE A 202 9.86 10.05 -6.25
N HIS A 203 9.64 9.48 -7.44
CA HIS A 203 10.19 8.15 -7.75
C HIS A 203 11.72 8.05 -7.66
N LYS A 204 12.43 9.17 -7.92
CA LYS A 204 13.89 9.23 -7.78
C LYS A 204 14.37 9.74 -6.41
N GLY A 205 13.43 10.10 -5.53
CA GLY A 205 13.73 10.80 -4.27
C GLY A 205 13.82 12.30 -4.47
N ILE A 206 14.11 13.05 -3.41
CA ILE A 206 14.33 14.49 -3.42
C ILE A 206 15.76 14.77 -3.86
N THR A 207 15.98 15.52 -4.94
CA THR A 207 17.31 15.79 -5.50
C THR A 207 17.73 17.27 -5.42
N ASP A 208 16.78 18.16 -5.16
CA ASP A 208 16.96 19.60 -5.11
C ASP A 208 17.11 20.18 -3.68
N TRP A 209 17.16 19.31 -2.68
CA TRP A 209 17.35 19.67 -1.28
C TRP A 209 18.86 19.75 -0.94
N ASN A 210 19.40 20.97 -0.89
CA ASN A 210 20.85 21.21 -0.70
C ASN A 210 21.19 21.80 0.67
N ILE A 211 20.41 21.52 1.70
CA ILE A 211 20.68 22.01 3.05
C ILE A 211 21.56 20.99 3.78
N PRO A 212 22.69 21.41 4.40
CA PRO A 212 23.41 20.54 5.33
C PRO A 212 22.48 20.06 6.44
N MET A 213 22.47 18.75 6.67
CA MET A 213 21.47 18.13 7.53
C MET A 213 22.10 17.69 8.84
N SER A 214 21.82 18.41 9.92
CA SER A 214 22.12 17.98 11.29
C SER A 214 21.17 16.86 11.74
N GLU A 215 21.45 16.25 12.87
CA GLU A 215 20.54 15.26 13.46
C GLU A 215 19.17 15.89 13.79
N GLN A 216 19.16 17.10 14.35
CA GLN A 216 17.91 17.81 14.66
C GLN A 216 17.11 18.14 13.38
N ASP A 217 17.77 18.51 12.28
CA ASP A 217 17.09 18.77 11.02
C ASP A 217 16.34 17.53 10.50
N ARG A 218 16.87 16.32 10.73
CA ARG A 218 16.18 15.07 10.35
C ARG A 218 14.88 14.88 11.12
N PHE A 219 14.86 15.17 12.43
CA PHE A 219 13.65 15.12 13.25
C PHE A 219 12.64 16.19 12.82
N ASP A 220 13.08 17.40 12.54
CA ASP A 220 12.22 18.52 12.15
C ASP A 220 11.62 18.28 10.74
N ILE A 221 12.40 17.74 9.81
CA ILE A 221 11.91 17.31 8.50
C ILE A 221 10.89 16.18 8.64
N ALA A 222 11.17 15.16 9.45
CA ALA A 222 10.24 14.07 9.70
C ALA A 222 8.90 14.57 10.26
N ALA A 223 8.96 15.52 11.23
CA ALA A 223 7.78 16.15 11.82
C ALA A 223 6.97 16.94 10.77
N ALA A 224 7.64 17.74 9.94
CA ALA A 224 6.97 18.53 8.91
C ALA A 224 6.35 17.65 7.79
N VAL A 225 7.04 16.57 7.39
CA VAL A 225 6.52 15.57 6.44
C VAL A 225 5.27 14.90 7.01
N GLN A 226 5.31 14.49 8.29
CA GLN A 226 4.16 13.86 8.94
C GLN A 226 2.96 14.81 8.96
N VAL A 227 3.13 16.08 9.30
CA VAL A 227 2.04 17.07 9.32
C VAL A 227 1.46 17.29 7.92
N VAL A 228 2.29 17.45 6.88
CA VAL A 228 1.82 17.60 5.49
C VAL A 228 1.07 16.33 5.04
N TYR A 229 1.62 15.15 5.33
CA TYR A 229 0.97 13.87 5.02
C TYR A 229 -0.41 13.76 5.69
N GLU A 230 -0.51 14.05 6.98
CA GLU A 230 -1.76 14.00 7.75
C GLU A 230 -2.82 14.96 7.20
N GLN A 231 -2.43 16.17 6.83
CA GLN A 231 -3.34 17.13 6.19
C GLN A 231 -3.88 16.58 4.86
N ARG A 232 -3.00 16.06 3.98
CA ARG A 232 -3.43 15.49 2.69
C ARG A 232 -4.26 14.24 2.86
N LEU A 233 -3.91 13.38 3.82
CA LEU A 233 -4.72 12.21 4.16
C LEU A 233 -6.12 12.62 4.62
N ASN A 234 -6.22 13.60 5.52
CA ASN A 234 -7.50 14.12 6.00
C ASN A 234 -8.37 14.67 4.86
N ASP A 235 -7.78 15.46 3.94
CA ASP A 235 -8.48 16.00 2.77
C ASP A 235 -8.97 14.89 1.85
N PHE A 236 -8.13 13.87 1.58
CA PHE A 236 -8.49 12.73 0.75
C PHE A 236 -9.61 11.88 1.39
N MET A 237 -9.53 11.64 2.69
CA MET A 237 -10.54 10.87 3.42
C MET A 237 -11.89 11.60 3.50
N ARG A 238 -11.89 12.93 3.65
CA ARG A 238 -13.11 13.76 3.55
C ARG A 238 -13.72 13.69 2.15
N MET A 239 -12.89 13.76 1.11
CA MET A 239 -13.35 13.56 -0.28
C MET A 239 -13.95 12.15 -0.44
N ALA A 240 -13.28 11.10 0.05
CA ALA A 240 -13.76 9.73 -0.04
C ALA A 240 -15.14 9.55 0.62
N LYS A 241 -15.33 10.13 1.81
CA LYS A 241 -16.62 10.13 2.49
C LYS A 241 -17.69 10.89 1.69
N SER A 242 -17.33 12.06 1.15
CA SER A 242 -18.26 12.90 0.38
C SER A 242 -18.78 12.20 -0.88
N ILE A 243 -17.90 11.58 -1.68
CA ILE A 243 -18.29 10.93 -2.95
C ILE A 243 -18.99 9.57 -2.76
N THR A 244 -18.88 8.97 -1.57
CA THR A 244 -19.45 7.64 -1.30
C THR A 244 -20.63 7.67 -0.35
N GLY A 245 -20.72 8.66 0.52
CA GLY A 245 -21.73 8.76 1.57
C GLY A 245 -21.61 7.70 2.68
N LYS A 246 -20.54 6.88 2.69
CA LYS A 246 -20.38 5.77 3.64
C LYS A 246 -19.74 6.24 4.94
N SER A 247 -20.16 5.63 6.06
CA SER A 247 -19.69 5.97 7.41
C SER A 247 -18.58 5.03 7.90
N ASN A 248 -18.51 3.80 7.37
CA ASN A 248 -17.47 2.82 7.70
C ASN A 248 -16.33 2.93 6.70
N LEU A 249 -15.10 2.86 7.18
CA LEU A 249 -13.88 2.92 6.38
C LEU A 249 -13.14 1.58 6.40
N VAL A 250 -12.79 1.09 5.23
CA VAL A 250 -11.73 0.10 5.03
C VAL A 250 -10.53 0.81 4.43
N PHE A 251 -9.38 0.81 5.12
CA PHE A 251 -8.19 1.51 4.66
C PHE A 251 -7.04 0.53 4.41
N MET A 252 -6.51 0.51 3.18
CA MET A 252 -5.56 -0.48 2.68
C MET A 252 -4.41 0.17 1.91
N GLY A 253 -3.37 -0.62 1.60
CA GLY A 253 -2.14 -0.21 0.96
C GLY A 253 -1.08 0.23 1.98
N GLY A 254 0.18 0.38 1.55
CA GLY A 254 1.31 0.69 2.44
C GLY A 254 1.10 1.95 3.30
N CYS A 255 0.35 2.94 2.78
CA CYS A 255 0.02 4.17 3.52
C CYS A 255 -0.91 3.94 4.73
N ALA A 256 -1.66 2.83 4.76
CA ALA A 256 -2.52 2.48 5.90
C ALA A 256 -1.73 2.08 7.16
N LEU A 257 -0.43 1.86 7.05
CA LEU A 257 0.45 1.53 8.17
C LEU A 257 0.93 2.76 8.96
N ASN A 258 0.63 3.99 8.50
CA ASN A 258 0.94 5.20 9.26
C ASN A 258 -0.06 5.35 10.43
N SER A 259 0.25 4.70 11.55
CA SER A 259 -0.61 4.65 12.74
C SER A 259 -0.83 6.04 13.37
N SER A 260 0.14 6.95 13.28
CA SER A 260 0.00 8.33 13.75
C SER A 260 -1.13 9.04 13.00
N ALA A 261 -1.08 9.03 11.67
CA ALA A 261 -2.10 9.65 10.83
C ALA A 261 -3.48 8.98 10.97
N ASN A 262 -3.53 7.66 11.20
CA ASN A 262 -4.77 6.92 11.36
C ASN A 262 -5.60 7.37 12.56
N THR A 263 -4.98 7.96 13.59
CA THR A 263 -5.70 8.52 14.75
C THR A 263 -6.66 9.65 14.38
N LEU A 264 -6.43 10.32 13.25
CA LEU A 264 -7.28 11.41 12.78
C LEU A 264 -8.57 10.93 12.09
N LEU A 265 -8.58 9.68 11.63
CA LEU A 265 -9.66 9.13 10.81
C LEU A 265 -10.98 8.95 11.59
N TRP A 266 -10.90 8.77 12.91
CA TRP A 266 -12.06 8.71 13.82
C TRP A 266 -12.89 10.00 13.85
N LYS A 267 -12.32 11.12 13.44
CA LYS A 267 -13.04 12.38 13.27
C LYS A 267 -13.92 12.41 12.01
N ILE A 268 -13.68 11.47 11.09
CA ILE A 268 -14.34 11.42 9.78
C ILE A 268 -15.28 10.23 9.69
N PHE A 269 -14.84 9.05 10.14
CA PHE A 269 -15.59 7.80 10.02
C PHE A 269 -16.04 7.27 11.38
N LYS A 270 -17.13 6.52 11.36
CA LYS A 270 -17.72 5.92 12.56
C LYS A 270 -16.89 4.70 13.00
N ASP A 271 -16.63 3.80 12.05
CA ASP A 271 -15.89 2.57 12.27
C ASP A 271 -14.80 2.43 11.20
N ILE A 272 -13.66 1.89 11.57
CA ILE A 272 -12.46 1.80 10.73
C ILE A 272 -11.91 0.39 10.78
N TRP A 273 -11.66 -0.19 9.61
CA TRP A 273 -10.96 -1.45 9.45
C TRP A 273 -9.66 -1.23 8.68
N ILE A 274 -8.55 -1.59 9.30
CA ILE A 274 -7.24 -1.70 8.68
C ILE A 274 -6.83 -3.15 8.88
N MET A 275 -6.66 -3.88 7.77
CA MET A 275 -6.27 -5.30 7.87
C MET A 275 -4.90 -5.39 8.55
N PRO A 276 -4.76 -6.21 9.60
CA PRO A 276 -3.45 -6.46 10.22
C PRO A 276 -2.51 -7.14 9.20
N ASN A 277 -1.25 -6.72 9.19
CA ASN A 277 -0.18 -7.32 8.41
C ASN A 277 0.69 -8.24 9.26
#